data_4ef7ef00c47806e79771c0302e6fad35
#
_entry.id   4ef7ef00c47806e79771c0302e6fad35
#
_cell.length_a   1.000
_cell.length_b   1.000
_cell.length_c   1.000
_cell.angle_alpha   90.00
_cell.angle_beta   90.00
_cell.angle_gamma   90.00
#
_symmetry.space_group_name_H-M   'P 1'
#
loop_
_entity.id
_entity.type
_entity.pdbx_description
1 polymer ?
#
loop_
_entity_poly.entity_id
_entity_poly.type
_entity_poly.pdbx_seq_one_letter_code
_entity_poly.pdbx_strand_id
1 'polypeptide(L)'
;MRSPPPVTAPSNVDRLRGLRYAWRVPILLLLILLAMPLGVLVALLPATARDAQREPLSQRIVRGWSRALLRGAFGIRIRSAGAQVVGPVLLVANHVSWMDIQLLHTQRAACFVAKAEIARWPLIGWLAARAGTIFHRRGHSASLNAVMAVMVRRLRCGRAVAVFPEGGIEHDDGGITRVRTFHARVFQCALDAAVPIQPVALTYRRGDCSYDDASFRPGEGFLDNFLRLLGTAPIDAEVRFLAPLTEPAENGRRALAEAARSAIARSLEANP
;
A
#
# COMPACT_ATOMS: atom_id res chain seq x y z
N MET A 1 -9.30 43.86 2.01
CA MET A 1 -9.42 42.86 3.11
C MET A 1 -10.65 42.01 2.81
N ARG A 2 -10.46 40.77 2.33
CA ARG A 2 -11.57 39.80 2.17
C ARG A 2 -11.59 38.97 3.44
N SER A 3 -12.72 38.93 4.13
CA SER A 3 -12.95 38.10 5.30
C SER A 3 -12.71 36.62 4.93
N PRO A 4 -12.08 35.81 5.79
CA PRO A 4 -11.92 34.39 5.58
C PRO A 4 -13.32 33.74 5.49
N PRO A 5 -13.49 32.68 4.65
CA PRO A 5 -14.76 31.97 4.58
C PRO A 5 -15.09 31.37 5.95
N PRO A 6 -16.40 31.30 6.31
CA PRO A 6 -16.83 30.77 7.59
C PRO A 6 -16.36 29.31 7.72
N VAL A 7 -15.73 29.01 8.84
CA VAL A 7 -15.43 27.62 9.26
C VAL A 7 -16.79 26.89 9.32
N THR A 8 -17.04 26.02 8.36
CA THR A 8 -18.24 25.20 8.34
C THR A 8 -18.31 24.38 9.61
N ALA A 9 -19.37 24.57 10.37
CA ALA A 9 -19.68 23.82 11.58
C ALA A 9 -19.58 22.30 11.30
N PRO A 10 -19.19 21.47 12.30
CA PRO A 10 -19.09 20.02 12.13
C PRO A 10 -20.46 19.47 11.73
N SER A 11 -20.59 19.17 10.46
CA SER A 11 -21.81 18.61 9.89
C SER A 11 -22.07 17.23 10.49
N ASN A 12 -23.25 17.07 11.08
CA ASN A 12 -23.90 15.83 11.49
C ASN A 12 -22.93 14.76 12.06
N VAL A 13 -22.95 14.67 13.39
CA VAL A 13 -22.45 13.47 14.09
C VAL A 13 -22.98 12.26 13.31
N ASP A 14 -22.09 11.50 12.70
CA ASP A 14 -22.45 10.34 11.88
C ASP A 14 -23.18 9.30 12.76
N ARG A 15 -24.50 9.40 12.81
CA ARG A 15 -25.39 8.60 13.68
C ARG A 15 -25.21 7.09 13.47
N LEU A 16 -24.70 6.70 12.31
CA LEU A 16 -24.46 5.29 11.97
C LEU A 16 -23.07 4.78 12.42
N ARG A 17 -22.22 5.63 13.00
CA ARG A 17 -20.88 5.24 13.44
C ARG A 17 -20.91 4.12 14.48
N GLY A 18 -21.79 4.24 15.47
CA GLY A 18 -21.98 3.21 16.50
C GLY A 18 -22.42 1.87 15.90
N LEU A 19 -23.37 1.91 14.96
CA LEU A 19 -23.83 0.71 14.26
C LEU A 19 -22.68 0.05 13.46
N ARG A 20 -21.82 0.85 12.80
CA ARG A 20 -20.66 0.30 12.07
C ARG A 20 -19.69 -0.39 13.02
N TYR A 21 -19.41 0.16 14.19
CA TYR A 21 -18.59 -0.53 15.18
C TYR A 21 -19.22 -1.86 15.63
N ALA A 22 -20.54 -1.88 15.85
CA ALA A 22 -21.24 -3.06 16.34
C ALA A 22 -21.06 -4.30 15.45
N TRP A 23 -20.96 -4.15 14.13
CA TRP A 23 -20.74 -5.29 13.23
C TRP A 23 -19.30 -5.40 12.73
N ARG A 24 -18.52 -4.31 12.62
CA ARG A 24 -17.14 -4.35 12.13
C ARG A 24 -16.14 -4.84 13.16
N VAL A 25 -16.36 -4.49 14.45
CA VAL A 25 -15.47 -4.98 15.51
C VAL A 25 -15.50 -6.50 15.66
N PRO A 26 -16.66 -7.19 15.69
CA PRO A 26 -16.69 -8.65 15.67
C PRO A 26 -15.96 -9.27 14.46
N ILE A 27 -16.15 -8.71 13.26
CA ILE A 27 -15.45 -9.17 12.06
C ILE A 27 -13.94 -8.97 12.21
N LEU A 28 -13.50 -7.81 12.68
CA LEU A 28 -12.09 -7.53 12.93
C LEU A 28 -11.48 -8.50 13.93
N LEU A 29 -12.16 -8.76 15.05
CA LEU A 29 -11.70 -9.72 16.08
C LEU A 29 -11.59 -11.14 15.51
N LEU A 30 -12.56 -11.56 14.72
CA LEU A 30 -12.50 -12.86 14.04
C LEU A 30 -11.30 -12.92 13.08
N LEU A 31 -11.08 -11.86 12.28
CA LEU A 31 -9.93 -11.80 11.38
C LEU A 31 -8.59 -11.81 12.13
N ILE A 32 -8.50 -11.12 13.27
CA ILE A 32 -7.32 -11.16 14.15
C ILE A 32 -7.11 -12.59 14.71
N LEU A 33 -8.15 -13.25 15.16
CA LEU A 33 -8.08 -14.63 15.65
C LEU A 33 -7.58 -15.59 14.56
N LEU A 34 -8.08 -15.44 13.34
CA LEU A 34 -7.68 -16.26 12.19
C LEU A 34 -6.30 -15.88 11.63
N ALA A 35 -5.80 -14.69 11.90
CA ALA A 35 -4.53 -14.21 11.35
C ALA A 35 -3.33 -15.08 11.79
N MET A 36 -3.31 -15.58 13.05
CA MET A 36 -2.23 -16.42 13.54
C MET A 36 -2.15 -17.77 12.82
N PRO A 37 -3.20 -18.60 12.78
CA PRO A 37 -3.14 -19.89 12.07
C PRO A 37 -2.90 -19.71 10.57
N LEU A 38 -3.49 -18.68 9.94
CA LEU A 38 -3.22 -18.37 8.54
C LEU A 38 -1.78 -17.93 8.31
N GLY A 39 -1.20 -17.15 9.21
CA GLY A 39 0.21 -16.74 9.14
C GLY A 39 1.17 -17.91 9.29
N VAL A 40 0.87 -18.88 10.18
CA VAL A 40 1.63 -20.14 10.28
C VAL A 40 1.50 -20.92 8.98
N LEU A 41 0.28 -21.07 8.43
CA LEU A 41 0.06 -21.77 7.18
C LEU A 41 0.84 -21.12 6.04
N VAL A 42 0.79 -19.79 5.91
CA VAL A 42 1.58 -19.03 4.90
C VAL A 42 3.08 -19.29 5.06
N ALA A 43 3.57 -19.39 6.30
CA ALA A 43 4.98 -19.67 6.57
C ALA A 43 5.45 -21.07 6.14
N LEU A 44 4.55 -22.05 6.18
CA LEU A 44 4.82 -23.44 5.81
C LEU A 44 4.66 -23.69 4.30
N LEU A 45 3.94 -22.81 3.60
CA LEU A 45 3.68 -22.94 2.17
C LEU A 45 4.78 -22.32 1.30
N PRO A 46 5.05 -22.85 0.11
CA PRO A 46 5.97 -22.22 -0.85
C PRO A 46 5.55 -20.80 -1.18
N ALA A 47 6.52 -19.88 -1.20
CA ALA A 47 6.29 -18.48 -1.54
C ALA A 47 6.23 -18.23 -3.05
N THR A 48 6.72 -19.19 -3.85
CA THR A 48 6.71 -19.16 -5.32
C THR A 48 5.96 -20.38 -5.85
N ALA A 49 5.26 -20.20 -6.96
CA ALA A 49 4.61 -21.33 -7.63
C ALA A 49 5.64 -22.22 -8.32
N ARG A 50 5.37 -23.53 -8.38
CA ARG A 50 6.12 -24.47 -9.23
C ARG A 50 5.78 -24.26 -10.70
N ASP A 51 4.59 -23.75 -10.98
CA ASP A 51 4.11 -23.38 -12.30
C ASP A 51 3.97 -21.85 -12.35
N ALA A 52 4.64 -21.21 -13.30
CA ALA A 52 4.65 -19.75 -13.46
C ALA A 52 3.24 -19.15 -13.73
N GLN A 53 2.30 -19.98 -14.19
CA GLN A 53 0.92 -19.56 -14.48
C GLN A 53 0.00 -19.62 -13.26
N ARG A 54 0.39 -20.30 -12.17
CA ARG A 54 -0.46 -20.47 -10.99
C ARG A 54 0.04 -19.62 -9.82
N GLU A 55 -0.84 -18.81 -9.27
CA GLU A 55 -0.55 -18.08 -8.04
C GLU A 55 -0.41 -19.06 -6.86
N PRO A 56 0.69 -18.99 -6.07
CA PRO A 56 0.89 -19.83 -4.89
C PRO A 56 -0.24 -19.70 -3.87
N LEU A 57 -0.58 -20.78 -3.18
CA LEU A 57 -1.62 -20.77 -2.16
C LEU A 57 -1.33 -19.75 -1.04
N SER A 58 -0.06 -19.60 -0.64
CA SER A 58 0.36 -18.60 0.33
C SER A 58 -0.03 -17.17 -0.09
N GLN A 59 0.11 -16.83 -1.37
CA GLN A 59 -0.27 -15.51 -1.90
C GLN A 59 -1.79 -15.36 -1.97
N ARG A 60 -2.52 -16.41 -2.34
CA ARG A 60 -3.98 -16.42 -2.34
C ARG A 60 -4.56 -16.18 -0.93
N ILE A 61 -3.95 -16.78 0.10
CA ILE A 61 -4.33 -16.58 1.50
C ILE A 61 -4.13 -15.11 1.89
N VAL A 62 -2.96 -14.53 1.64
CA VAL A 62 -2.67 -13.12 1.94
C VAL A 62 -3.67 -12.22 1.23
N ARG A 63 -3.93 -12.45 -0.05
CA ARG A 63 -4.88 -11.67 -0.83
C ARG A 63 -6.31 -11.79 -0.30
N GLY A 64 -6.76 -13.00 0.02
CA GLY A 64 -8.09 -13.26 0.59
C GLY A 64 -8.29 -12.58 1.93
N TRP A 65 -7.30 -12.69 2.83
CA TRP A 65 -7.31 -12.04 4.14
C TRP A 65 -7.33 -10.51 4.02
N SER A 66 -6.51 -9.92 3.15
CA SER A 66 -6.50 -8.48 2.90
C SER A 66 -7.84 -7.97 2.36
N ARG A 67 -8.49 -8.75 1.46
CA ARG A 67 -9.84 -8.41 0.99
C ARG A 67 -10.88 -8.48 2.11
N ALA A 68 -10.83 -9.53 2.93
CA ALA A 68 -11.73 -9.67 4.07
C ALA A 68 -11.55 -8.53 5.09
N LEU A 69 -10.31 -8.13 5.36
CA LEU A 69 -9.99 -7.02 6.25
C LEU A 69 -10.56 -5.69 5.70
N LEU A 70 -10.20 -5.31 4.48
CA LEU A 70 -10.61 -4.02 3.92
C LEU A 70 -12.12 -3.96 3.66
N ARG A 71 -12.71 -5.00 3.07
CA ARG A 71 -14.15 -5.02 2.77
C ARG A 71 -15.00 -5.26 4.01
N GLY A 72 -14.63 -6.26 4.81
CA GLY A 72 -15.41 -6.68 5.97
C GLY A 72 -15.27 -5.73 7.15
N ALA A 73 -14.05 -5.49 7.63
CA ALA A 73 -13.84 -4.65 8.81
C ALA A 73 -13.87 -3.14 8.51
N PHE A 74 -13.35 -2.68 7.36
CA PHE A 74 -13.29 -1.25 7.04
C PHE A 74 -14.37 -0.77 6.08
N GLY A 75 -15.11 -1.67 5.43
CA GLY A 75 -16.15 -1.30 4.48
C GLY A 75 -15.62 -0.65 3.20
N ILE A 76 -14.40 -0.99 2.79
CA ILE A 76 -13.77 -0.45 1.60
C ILE A 76 -14.31 -1.17 0.36
N ARG A 77 -14.82 -0.42 -0.60
CA ARG A 77 -15.22 -0.93 -1.92
C ARG A 77 -14.01 -0.87 -2.85
N ILE A 78 -13.44 -2.03 -3.16
CA ILE A 78 -12.18 -2.14 -3.88
C ILE A 78 -12.46 -2.29 -5.37
N ARG A 79 -11.86 -1.41 -6.18
CA ARG A 79 -11.83 -1.47 -7.64
C ARG A 79 -10.39 -1.69 -8.12
N SER A 80 -10.24 -2.30 -9.28
CA SER A 80 -8.94 -2.50 -9.93
C SER A 80 -9.06 -2.16 -11.40
N ALA A 81 -8.05 -1.46 -11.92
CA ALA A 81 -7.96 -1.10 -13.34
C ALA A 81 -6.54 -1.35 -13.86
N GLY A 82 -6.41 -1.54 -15.16
CA GLY A 82 -5.14 -1.82 -15.83
C GLY A 82 -4.65 -3.25 -15.71
N ALA A 83 -3.69 -3.62 -16.54
CA ALA A 83 -3.10 -4.95 -16.58
C ALA A 83 -1.90 -5.05 -15.66
N GLN A 84 -1.84 -6.11 -14.85
CA GLN A 84 -0.69 -6.41 -14.00
C GLN A 84 0.40 -7.12 -14.81
N VAL A 85 1.65 -6.74 -14.59
CA VAL A 85 2.81 -7.49 -15.10
C VAL A 85 2.85 -8.87 -14.45
N VAL A 86 2.92 -9.91 -15.25
CA VAL A 86 3.08 -11.29 -14.78
C VAL A 86 4.55 -11.55 -14.40
N GLY A 87 4.79 -12.31 -13.34
CA GLY A 87 6.15 -12.63 -12.89
C GLY A 87 6.75 -11.59 -11.93
N PRO A 88 8.08 -11.57 -11.74
CA PRO A 88 8.74 -10.63 -10.85
C PRO A 88 8.64 -9.20 -11.38
N VAL A 89 8.36 -8.24 -10.50
CA VAL A 89 8.16 -6.84 -10.85
C VAL A 89 8.43 -5.96 -9.64
N LEU A 90 9.00 -4.79 -9.87
CA LEU A 90 9.03 -3.72 -8.89
C LEU A 90 7.79 -2.84 -9.08
N LEU A 91 6.81 -2.95 -8.16
CA LEU A 91 5.66 -2.07 -8.09
C LEU A 91 6.05 -0.79 -7.36
N VAL A 92 5.77 0.36 -7.96
CA VAL A 92 6.02 1.67 -7.34
C VAL A 92 4.71 2.44 -7.28
N ALA A 93 4.31 2.90 -6.09
CA ALA A 93 3.01 3.52 -5.87
C ALA A 93 3.14 4.83 -5.07
N ASN A 94 2.15 5.72 -5.23
CA ASN A 94 1.94 6.83 -4.30
C ASN A 94 1.49 6.29 -2.94
N HIS A 95 1.70 7.06 -1.86
CA HIS A 95 1.45 6.62 -0.50
C HIS A 95 0.52 7.58 0.26
N VAL A 96 -0.71 7.15 0.44
CA VAL A 96 -1.80 7.93 1.02
C VAL A 96 -2.11 7.46 2.44
N SER A 97 -2.11 6.14 2.67
CA SER A 97 -2.60 5.53 3.91
C SER A 97 -1.85 4.24 4.23
N TRP A 98 -1.81 3.85 5.50
CA TRP A 98 -1.35 2.51 5.88
C TRP A 98 -2.18 1.39 5.20
N MET A 99 -3.41 1.70 4.78
CA MET A 99 -4.27 0.77 4.05
C MET A 99 -3.74 0.43 2.66
N ASP A 100 -2.84 1.25 2.09
CA ASP A 100 -2.27 1.04 0.74
C ASP A 100 -1.58 -0.32 0.62
N ILE A 101 -0.91 -0.76 1.70
CA ILE A 101 -0.27 -2.07 1.76
C ILE A 101 -1.31 -3.18 1.60
N GLN A 102 -2.40 -3.08 2.36
CA GLN A 102 -3.49 -4.06 2.30
C GLN A 102 -4.24 -3.96 0.97
N LEU A 103 -4.43 -2.76 0.46
CA LEU A 103 -5.09 -2.51 -0.82
C LEU A 103 -4.32 -3.16 -1.98
N LEU A 104 -3.00 -3.00 -2.04
CA LEU A 104 -2.15 -3.69 -3.01
C LEU A 104 -2.18 -5.21 -2.81
N HIS A 105 -2.13 -5.70 -1.57
CA HIS A 105 -2.27 -7.13 -1.28
C HIS A 105 -3.60 -7.73 -1.75
N THR A 106 -4.68 -6.94 -1.83
CA THR A 106 -5.96 -7.44 -2.39
C THR A 106 -5.86 -7.81 -3.85
N GLN A 107 -4.90 -7.24 -4.56
CA GLN A 107 -4.68 -7.47 -5.99
C GLN A 107 -3.57 -8.50 -6.22
N ARG A 108 -2.43 -8.30 -5.54
CA ARG A 108 -1.26 -9.16 -5.65
C ARG A 108 -0.46 -9.16 -4.35
N ALA A 109 -0.08 -10.34 -3.88
CA ALA A 109 0.85 -10.42 -2.76
C ALA A 109 2.26 -9.97 -3.21
N ALA A 110 2.80 -8.96 -2.53
CA ALA A 110 4.12 -8.41 -2.79
C ALA A 110 4.93 -8.30 -1.49
N CYS A 111 6.25 -8.24 -1.60
CA CYS A 111 7.12 -7.92 -0.48
C CYS A 111 7.18 -6.40 -0.32
N PHE A 112 6.75 -5.87 0.82
CA PHE A 112 6.81 -4.43 1.10
C PHE A 112 8.06 -4.07 1.90
N VAL A 113 8.49 -2.81 1.78
CA VAL A 113 9.48 -2.22 2.66
C VAL A 113 8.75 -1.40 3.72
N ALA A 114 8.98 -1.71 4.99
CA ALA A 114 8.33 -1.04 6.12
C ALA A 114 9.34 -0.56 7.15
N LYS A 115 8.92 0.36 8.04
CA LYS A 115 9.74 0.84 9.16
C LYS A 115 10.11 -0.31 10.09
N ALA A 116 11.36 -0.34 10.59
CA ALA A 116 11.86 -1.38 11.49
C ALA A 116 11.07 -1.46 12.81
N GLU A 117 10.50 -0.36 13.27
CA GLU A 117 9.68 -0.29 14.48
C GLU A 117 8.44 -1.19 14.40
N ILE A 118 7.87 -1.36 13.21
CA ILE A 118 6.69 -2.21 12.96
C ILE A 118 7.00 -3.67 13.27
N ALA A 119 8.26 -4.11 13.08
CA ALA A 119 8.67 -5.47 13.43
C ALA A 119 8.43 -5.82 14.92
N ARG A 120 8.42 -4.80 15.79
CA ARG A 120 8.22 -4.95 17.24
C ARG A 120 6.75 -4.91 17.67
N TRP A 121 5.83 -4.57 16.75
CA TRP A 121 4.41 -4.53 17.07
C TRP A 121 3.89 -5.96 17.28
N PRO A 122 3.23 -6.22 18.41
CA PRO A 122 2.66 -7.54 18.68
C PRO A 122 1.75 -7.98 17.53
N LEU A 123 1.82 -9.22 17.14
CA LEU A 123 1.03 -9.83 16.06
C LEU A 123 1.32 -9.23 14.68
N ILE A 124 1.19 -7.90 14.51
CA ILE A 124 1.37 -7.19 13.23
C ILE A 124 2.79 -7.38 12.68
N GLY A 125 3.82 -7.22 13.52
CA GLY A 125 5.21 -7.38 13.09
C GLY A 125 5.50 -8.82 12.64
N TRP A 126 4.99 -9.81 13.37
CA TRP A 126 5.13 -11.20 13.02
C TRP A 126 4.40 -11.54 11.70
N LEU A 127 3.14 -11.09 11.54
CA LEU A 127 2.37 -11.31 10.31
C LEU A 127 3.02 -10.63 9.11
N ALA A 128 3.47 -9.38 9.26
CA ALA A 128 4.16 -8.64 8.22
C ALA A 128 5.44 -9.38 7.77
N ALA A 129 6.24 -9.88 8.71
CA ALA A 129 7.42 -10.69 8.40
C ALA A 129 7.06 -11.94 7.59
N ARG A 130 5.97 -12.65 7.96
CA ARG A 130 5.48 -13.84 7.24
C ARG A 130 4.93 -13.51 5.85
N ALA A 131 4.31 -12.34 5.68
CA ALA A 131 3.90 -11.84 4.37
C ALA A 131 5.10 -11.44 3.48
N GLY A 132 6.32 -11.42 4.02
CA GLY A 132 7.55 -11.13 3.30
C GLY A 132 7.99 -9.66 3.37
N THR A 133 7.48 -8.90 4.35
CA THR A 133 7.90 -7.52 4.59
C THR A 133 9.39 -7.42 4.90
N ILE A 134 10.04 -6.44 4.31
CA ILE A 134 11.46 -6.10 4.49
C ILE A 134 11.53 -4.90 5.42
N PHE A 135 12.09 -5.08 6.61
CA PHE A 135 12.14 -3.99 7.60
C PHE A 135 13.37 -3.13 7.41
N HIS A 136 13.17 -1.81 7.42
CA HIS A 136 14.19 -0.79 7.17
C HIS A 136 14.29 0.20 8.34
N ARG A 137 15.51 0.41 8.86
CA ARG A 137 15.81 1.49 9.81
C ARG A 137 16.15 2.75 9.02
N ARG A 138 15.25 3.73 9.04
CA ARG A 138 15.44 5.02 8.35
C ARG A 138 16.66 5.77 8.90
N GLY A 139 17.29 6.58 8.05
CA GLY A 139 18.46 7.37 8.42
C GLY A 139 19.81 6.61 8.44
N HIS A 140 19.80 5.29 8.21
CA HIS A 140 21.02 4.48 8.22
C HIS A 140 21.31 3.94 6.81
N SER A 141 22.36 4.45 6.18
CA SER A 141 22.75 4.05 4.80
C SER A 141 23.06 2.54 4.68
N ALA A 142 23.71 1.96 5.70
CA ALA A 142 23.99 0.53 5.76
C ALA A 142 22.69 -0.31 5.76
N SER A 143 21.66 0.14 6.53
CA SER A 143 20.34 -0.50 6.54
C SER A 143 19.67 -0.44 5.16
N LEU A 144 19.79 0.69 4.44
CA LEU A 144 19.22 0.82 3.10
C LEU A 144 19.91 -0.14 2.11
N ASN A 145 21.23 -0.26 2.15
CA ASN A 145 21.97 -1.20 1.30
C ASN A 145 21.54 -2.65 1.54
N ALA A 146 21.40 -3.05 2.81
CA ALA A 146 20.92 -4.38 3.18
C ALA A 146 19.49 -4.63 2.67
N VAL A 147 18.59 -3.65 2.80
CA VAL A 147 17.23 -3.72 2.28
C VAL A 147 17.23 -3.88 0.76
N MET A 148 18.02 -3.07 0.05
CA MET A 148 18.13 -3.17 -1.42
C MET A 148 18.62 -4.56 -1.87
N ALA A 149 19.64 -5.11 -1.19
CA ALA A 149 20.13 -6.46 -1.48
C ALA A 149 19.03 -7.53 -1.28
N VAL A 150 18.20 -7.39 -0.22
CA VAL A 150 17.05 -8.28 0.00
C VAL A 150 15.99 -8.10 -1.10
N MET A 151 15.70 -6.86 -1.51
CA MET A 151 14.75 -6.59 -2.60
C MET A 151 15.21 -7.27 -3.91
N VAL A 152 16.47 -7.07 -4.31
CA VAL A 152 17.03 -7.71 -5.51
C VAL A 152 16.92 -9.23 -5.44
N ARG A 153 17.28 -9.82 -4.30
CA ARG A 153 17.12 -11.26 -4.08
C ARG A 153 15.68 -11.72 -4.24
N ARG A 154 14.70 -10.99 -3.67
CA ARG A 154 13.27 -11.32 -3.78
C ARG A 154 12.79 -11.25 -5.23
N LEU A 155 13.17 -10.21 -5.95
CA LEU A 155 12.85 -10.04 -7.38
C LEU A 155 13.44 -11.20 -8.21
N ARG A 156 14.72 -11.53 -8.03
CA ARG A 156 15.38 -12.67 -8.71
C ARG A 156 14.75 -14.02 -8.38
N CYS A 157 14.19 -14.16 -7.18
CA CYS A 157 13.41 -15.36 -6.80
C CYS A 157 11.95 -15.34 -7.31
N GLY A 158 11.63 -14.55 -8.33
CA GLY A 158 10.31 -14.53 -8.97
C GLY A 158 9.20 -13.82 -8.18
N ARG A 159 9.54 -13.06 -7.10
CA ARG A 159 8.55 -12.37 -6.28
C ARG A 159 8.37 -10.92 -6.72
N ALA A 160 7.14 -10.41 -6.58
CA ALA A 160 6.91 -8.97 -6.66
C ALA A 160 7.42 -8.27 -5.39
N VAL A 161 8.00 -7.09 -5.58
CA VAL A 161 8.35 -6.17 -4.51
C VAL A 161 7.58 -4.88 -4.73
N ALA A 162 6.98 -4.32 -3.69
CA ALA A 162 6.25 -3.06 -3.75
C ALA A 162 6.89 -2.03 -2.83
N VAL A 163 7.04 -0.82 -3.33
CA VAL A 163 7.63 0.31 -2.60
C VAL A 163 6.79 1.56 -2.76
N PHE A 164 6.85 2.41 -1.74
CA PHE A 164 6.33 3.77 -1.76
C PHE A 164 7.51 4.74 -1.76
N PRO A 165 7.98 5.17 -2.95
CA PRO A 165 9.25 5.92 -3.05
C PRO A 165 9.18 7.33 -2.48
N GLU A 166 8.02 7.82 -2.08
CA GLU A 166 7.82 9.07 -1.36
C GLU A 166 8.44 9.08 0.05
N GLY A 167 8.67 7.89 0.61
CA GLY A 167 9.35 7.73 1.89
C GLY A 167 8.46 7.92 3.13
N GLY A 168 7.21 8.28 3.03
CA GLY A 168 6.25 8.42 4.15
C GLY A 168 4.88 8.90 3.72
N ILE A 169 3.93 8.89 4.66
CA ILE A 169 2.57 9.39 4.53
C ILE A 169 2.53 10.79 5.18
N GLU A 170 3.30 11.73 4.68
CA GLU A 170 3.23 13.12 5.15
C GLU A 170 2.53 13.93 4.07
N HIS A 171 1.55 14.73 4.45
CA HIS A 171 0.86 15.62 3.54
C HIS A 171 1.42 17.02 3.69
N ASP A 172 1.94 17.54 2.56
CA ASP A 172 2.03 19.00 2.36
C ASP A 172 0.61 19.54 2.19
N ASP A 173 0.44 20.87 2.24
CA ASP A 173 -0.83 21.58 2.03
C ASP A 173 -1.48 21.34 0.65
N GLY A 174 -0.96 20.43 -0.16
CA GLY A 174 -1.39 20.11 -1.53
C GLY A 174 -2.38 18.95 -1.68
N GLY A 175 -2.84 18.32 -0.58
CA GLY A 175 -3.82 17.23 -0.62
C GLY A 175 -3.28 15.88 -1.16
N ILE A 176 -4.14 14.85 -1.20
CA ILE A 176 -3.80 13.45 -1.61
C ILE A 176 -3.40 13.33 -3.08
N THR A 177 -3.85 14.23 -3.93
CA THR A 177 -3.60 14.15 -5.38
C THR A 177 -2.17 14.54 -5.76
N ARG A 178 -1.41 15.15 -4.85
CA ARG A 178 -0.04 15.57 -5.10
C ARG A 178 0.96 14.45 -4.79
N VAL A 179 1.52 13.85 -5.83
CA VAL A 179 2.60 12.87 -5.72
C VAL A 179 3.92 13.59 -5.44
N ARG A 180 4.54 13.30 -4.28
CA ARG A 180 5.84 13.87 -3.90
C ARG A 180 6.98 13.30 -4.74
N THR A 181 8.15 13.89 -4.59
CA THR A 181 9.37 13.42 -5.26
C THR A 181 9.69 11.97 -4.87
N PHE A 182 9.97 11.15 -5.86
CA PHE A 182 10.35 9.76 -5.65
C PHE A 182 11.84 9.60 -5.36
N HIS A 183 12.17 8.90 -4.29
CA HIS A 183 13.55 8.53 -3.99
C HIS A 183 14.08 7.53 -5.03
N ALA A 184 14.93 8.00 -5.92
CA ALA A 184 15.43 7.25 -7.08
C ALA A 184 16.24 5.98 -6.70
N ARG A 185 16.78 5.90 -5.48
CA ARG A 185 17.71 4.82 -5.09
C ARG A 185 17.05 3.43 -5.14
N VAL A 186 15.78 3.31 -4.80
CA VAL A 186 15.06 2.02 -4.79
C VAL A 186 14.84 1.45 -6.19
N PHE A 187 14.85 2.30 -7.23
CA PHE A 187 14.71 1.87 -8.62
C PHE A 187 15.90 1.08 -9.11
N GLN A 188 17.09 1.26 -8.50
CA GLN A 188 18.28 0.48 -8.80
C GLN A 188 18.04 -1.03 -8.62
N CYS A 189 17.18 -1.41 -7.67
CA CYS A 189 16.86 -2.82 -7.42
C CYS A 189 16.22 -3.51 -8.63
N ALA A 190 15.42 -2.81 -9.42
CA ALA A 190 14.82 -3.35 -10.62
C ALA A 190 15.86 -3.52 -11.73
N LEU A 191 16.76 -2.56 -11.89
CA LEU A 191 17.90 -2.64 -12.82
C LEU A 191 18.81 -3.80 -12.46
N ASP A 192 19.23 -3.90 -11.20
CA ASP A 192 20.12 -4.98 -10.71
C ASP A 192 19.48 -6.37 -10.82
N ALA A 193 18.16 -6.45 -10.72
CA ALA A 193 17.42 -7.69 -10.85
C ALA A 193 16.96 -8.00 -12.29
N ALA A 194 17.13 -7.06 -13.23
CA ALA A 194 16.65 -7.13 -14.61
C ALA A 194 15.14 -7.43 -14.69
N VAL A 195 14.33 -6.71 -13.92
CA VAL A 195 12.86 -6.86 -13.88
C VAL A 195 12.14 -5.56 -14.25
N PRO A 196 10.92 -5.63 -14.80
CA PRO A 196 10.14 -4.44 -15.12
C PRO A 196 9.77 -3.64 -13.86
N ILE A 197 9.58 -2.33 -14.07
CA ILE A 197 9.02 -1.40 -13.08
C ILE A 197 7.61 -1.07 -13.52
N GLN A 198 6.63 -1.30 -12.65
CA GLN A 198 5.23 -0.96 -12.92
C GLN A 198 4.74 0.10 -11.94
N PRO A 199 4.41 1.31 -12.43
CA PRO A 199 3.76 2.32 -11.61
C PRO A 199 2.31 1.92 -11.29
N VAL A 200 1.87 2.26 -10.06
CA VAL A 200 0.52 1.97 -9.57
C VAL A 200 -0.04 3.23 -8.93
N ALA A 201 -1.19 3.70 -9.41
CA ALA A 201 -1.91 4.80 -8.79
C ALA A 201 -2.93 4.27 -7.79
N LEU A 202 -2.91 4.81 -6.58
CA LEU A 202 -3.83 4.49 -5.49
C LEU A 202 -4.70 5.70 -5.21
N THR A 203 -6.02 5.51 -5.24
CA THR A 203 -6.99 6.56 -4.93
C THR A 203 -8.00 6.10 -3.90
N TYR A 204 -8.46 7.05 -3.10
CA TYR A 204 -9.57 6.87 -2.16
C TYR A 204 -10.61 7.93 -2.45
N ARG A 205 -11.89 7.53 -2.50
CA ARG A 205 -12.99 8.42 -2.85
C ARG A 205 -14.19 8.17 -1.94
N ARG A 206 -14.96 9.23 -1.75
CA ARG A 206 -16.29 9.14 -1.14
C ARG A 206 -17.28 9.89 -2.01
N GLY A 207 -18.15 9.14 -2.71
CA GLY A 207 -18.94 9.71 -3.81
C GLY A 207 -18.03 10.23 -4.92
N ASP A 208 -18.27 11.47 -5.36
CA ASP A 208 -17.52 12.07 -6.46
C ASP A 208 -16.26 12.83 -6.01
N CYS A 209 -16.00 12.89 -4.70
CA CYS A 209 -14.86 13.62 -4.13
C CYS A 209 -13.72 12.69 -3.73
N SER A 210 -12.47 13.17 -3.86
CA SER A 210 -11.32 12.56 -3.21
C SER A 210 -11.52 12.48 -1.71
N TYR A 211 -11.10 11.37 -1.09
CA TYR A 211 -11.23 11.15 0.34
C TYR A 211 -9.89 11.34 1.04
N ASP A 212 -9.59 12.58 1.39
CA ASP A 212 -8.33 12.96 2.03
C ASP A 212 -8.18 12.40 3.45
N ASP A 213 -9.30 12.15 4.11
CA ASP A 213 -9.34 11.54 5.45
C ASP A 213 -8.91 10.06 5.51
N ALA A 214 -8.57 9.40 4.40
CA ALA A 214 -7.97 8.07 4.44
C ALA A 214 -6.57 8.09 5.09
N SER A 215 -5.93 9.24 5.07
CA SER A 215 -4.63 9.51 5.65
C SER A 215 -4.69 9.83 7.15
N PHE A 216 -3.52 10.04 7.74
CA PHE A 216 -3.41 10.57 9.11
C PHE A 216 -3.76 12.05 9.15
N ARG A 217 -4.53 12.46 10.15
CA ARG A 217 -4.75 13.87 10.46
C ARG A 217 -3.54 14.43 11.23
N PRO A 218 -3.34 15.75 11.24
CA PRO A 218 -2.29 16.35 12.05
C PRO A 218 -2.37 15.89 13.52
N GLY A 219 -1.25 15.34 14.04
CA GLY A 219 -1.17 14.84 15.42
C GLY A 219 -1.87 13.49 15.68
N GLU A 220 -2.48 12.87 14.68
CA GLU A 220 -3.18 11.60 14.84
C GLU A 220 -2.20 10.42 14.93
N GLY A 221 -2.32 9.61 15.98
CA GLY A 221 -1.59 8.35 16.13
C GLY A 221 -2.19 7.23 15.26
N PHE A 222 -1.44 6.13 15.13
CA PHE A 222 -1.90 4.97 14.34
C PHE A 222 -3.23 4.42 14.87
N LEU A 223 -3.38 4.26 16.19
CA LEU A 223 -4.59 3.70 16.79
C LEU A 223 -5.80 4.60 16.57
N ASP A 224 -5.62 5.91 16.71
CA ASP A 224 -6.69 6.89 16.50
C ASP A 224 -7.18 6.87 15.06
N ASN A 225 -6.24 6.87 14.10
CA ASN A 225 -6.53 6.74 12.67
C ASN A 225 -7.25 5.42 12.37
N PHE A 226 -6.76 4.31 12.90
CA PHE A 226 -7.35 2.99 12.74
C PHE A 226 -8.80 2.94 13.23
N LEU A 227 -9.05 3.42 14.45
CA LEU A 227 -10.39 3.47 15.03
C LEU A 227 -11.30 4.43 14.25
N ARG A 228 -10.79 5.58 13.83
CA ARG A 228 -11.55 6.52 13.01
C ARG A 228 -11.99 5.87 11.70
N LEU A 229 -11.08 5.23 10.98
CA LEU A 229 -11.38 4.56 9.72
C LEU A 229 -12.32 3.37 9.89
N LEU A 230 -12.20 2.63 10.99
CA LEU A 230 -13.09 1.53 11.34
C LEU A 230 -14.55 1.99 11.50
N GLY A 231 -14.77 3.20 12.05
CA GLY A 231 -16.12 3.80 12.21
C GLY A 231 -16.63 4.59 10.99
N THR A 232 -15.80 4.78 9.97
CA THR A 232 -16.10 5.64 8.82
C THR A 232 -17.14 5.02 7.87
N ALA A 233 -17.92 5.84 7.17
CA ALA A 233 -18.80 5.41 6.07
C ALA A 233 -17.98 4.71 4.97
N PRO A 234 -18.59 3.83 4.14
CA PRO A 234 -17.89 3.13 3.09
C PRO A 234 -17.11 4.07 2.18
N ILE A 235 -15.89 3.66 1.82
CA ILE A 235 -14.96 4.39 0.96
C ILE A 235 -14.73 3.54 -0.28
N ASP A 236 -14.68 4.17 -1.46
CA ASP A 236 -14.21 3.55 -2.68
C ASP A 236 -12.69 3.68 -2.76
N ALA A 237 -11.99 2.57 -2.94
CA ALA A 237 -10.55 2.54 -3.17
C ALA A 237 -10.25 1.89 -4.51
N GLU A 238 -9.41 2.53 -5.30
CA GLU A 238 -8.99 1.99 -6.60
C GLU A 238 -7.49 1.74 -6.62
N VAL A 239 -7.13 0.59 -7.20
CA VAL A 239 -5.75 0.23 -7.56
C VAL A 239 -5.66 0.23 -9.08
N ARG A 240 -4.94 1.18 -9.64
CA ARG A 240 -4.75 1.29 -11.09
C ARG A 240 -3.32 0.95 -11.46
N PHE A 241 -3.14 -0.20 -12.13
CA PHE A 241 -1.87 -0.61 -12.68
C PHE A 241 -1.63 0.12 -14.00
N LEU A 242 -0.60 0.95 -14.05
CA LEU A 242 -0.22 1.69 -15.25
C LEU A 242 0.68 0.81 -16.15
N ALA A 243 0.94 1.26 -17.36
CA ALA A 243 1.88 0.58 -18.24
C ALA A 243 3.26 0.46 -17.57
N PRO A 244 3.94 -0.68 -17.70
CA PRO A 244 5.34 -0.80 -17.26
C PRO A 244 6.20 0.28 -17.91
N LEU A 245 7.22 0.76 -17.20
CA LEU A 245 8.12 1.76 -17.74
C LEU A 245 8.92 1.17 -18.90
N THR A 246 8.94 1.91 -20.00
CA THR A 246 9.71 1.60 -21.21
C THR A 246 11.00 2.42 -21.32
N GLU A 247 11.26 3.28 -20.31
CA GLU A 247 12.47 4.09 -20.26
C GLU A 247 13.72 3.20 -20.35
N PRO A 248 14.68 3.54 -21.24
CA PRO A 248 15.93 2.79 -21.33
C PRO A 248 16.67 2.79 -19.98
N ALA A 249 17.21 1.63 -19.60
CA ALA A 249 17.99 1.50 -18.38
C ALA A 249 19.21 2.46 -18.35
N GLU A 250 19.71 2.84 -19.52
CA GLU A 250 20.78 3.80 -19.75
C GLU A 250 20.49 5.20 -19.18
N ASN A 251 19.21 5.62 -19.15
CA ASN A 251 18.79 6.89 -18.54
C ASN A 251 18.90 6.87 -17.02
N GLY A 252 19.15 5.72 -16.44
CA GLY A 252 19.44 5.51 -15.03
C GLY A 252 18.22 5.69 -14.11
N ARG A 253 18.45 5.36 -12.85
CA ARG A 253 17.39 5.31 -11.82
C ARG A 253 16.64 6.64 -11.56
N ARG A 254 17.26 7.81 -11.89
CA ARG A 254 16.60 9.12 -11.68
C ARG A 254 15.51 9.35 -12.72
N ALA A 255 15.78 9.04 -14.00
CA ALA A 255 14.80 9.13 -15.07
C ALA A 255 13.63 8.17 -14.83
N LEU A 256 13.90 6.92 -14.42
CA LEU A 256 12.89 5.94 -14.06
C LEU A 256 12.00 6.42 -12.90
N ALA A 257 12.58 7.03 -11.86
CA ALA A 257 11.84 7.57 -10.73
C ALA A 257 10.91 8.70 -11.16
N GLU A 258 11.39 9.62 -12.00
CA GLU A 258 10.59 10.74 -12.49
C GLU A 258 9.52 10.28 -13.49
N ALA A 259 9.82 9.33 -14.37
CA ALA A 259 8.85 8.74 -15.29
C ALA A 259 7.70 8.05 -14.51
N ALA A 260 8.03 7.26 -13.47
CA ALA A 260 7.03 6.62 -12.61
C ALA A 260 6.16 7.65 -11.89
N ARG A 261 6.79 8.67 -11.27
CA ARG A 261 6.10 9.74 -10.55
C ARG A 261 5.12 10.48 -11.47
N SER A 262 5.61 10.89 -12.64
CA SER A 262 4.81 11.62 -13.65
C SER A 262 3.67 10.77 -14.20
N ALA A 263 3.87 9.47 -14.41
CA ALA A 263 2.80 8.57 -14.85
C ALA A 263 1.68 8.46 -13.79
N ILE A 264 2.05 8.33 -12.51
CA ILE A 264 1.08 8.26 -11.41
C ILE A 264 0.36 9.60 -11.27
N ALA A 265 1.08 10.74 -11.27
CA ALA A 265 0.48 12.06 -11.14
C ALA A 265 -0.57 12.31 -12.24
N ARG A 266 -0.23 12.08 -13.51
CA ARG A 266 -1.19 12.20 -14.64
C ARG A 266 -2.41 11.28 -14.45
N SER A 267 -2.21 10.06 -13.93
CA SER A 267 -3.33 9.13 -13.69
C SER A 267 -4.27 9.62 -12.62
N LEU A 268 -3.75 10.27 -11.57
CA LEU A 268 -4.54 10.87 -10.49
C LEU A 268 -5.30 12.11 -10.96
N GLU A 269 -4.65 12.97 -11.76
CA GLU A 269 -5.27 14.17 -12.35
C GLU A 269 -6.40 13.83 -13.34
N ALA A 270 -6.23 12.77 -14.14
CA ALA A 270 -7.25 12.31 -15.09
C ALA A 270 -8.48 11.67 -14.43
N ASN A 271 -8.38 11.31 -13.12
CA ASN A 271 -9.47 10.69 -12.37
C ASN A 271 -9.48 11.25 -10.94
N PRO A 272 -9.81 12.56 -10.80
CA PRO A 272 -9.75 13.29 -9.53
C PRO A 272 -10.72 12.77 -8.49
#